data_b99681bb1d3ab491c1361ce0aa6efddd
#
_entry.id   b99681bb1d3ab491c1361ce0aa6efddd
#
_cell.length_a   1.000
_cell.length_b   1.000
_cell.length_c   1.000
_cell.angle_alpha   90.00
_cell.angle_beta   90.00
_cell.angle_gamma   90.00
#
_symmetry.space_group_name_H-M   'P 1'
#
loop_
_entity.id
_entity.type
_entity.pdbx_description
1 polymer ?
#
loop_
_entity_poly.entity_id
_entity_poly.type
_entity_poly.pdbx_seq_one_letter_code
_entity_poly.pdbx_strand_id
1 'polypeptide(L)'
;MPHSSQNGSRGKHGRHAAPEQESSFFQPEQEFPHNPYNNSDMRSDGPVPYANRREEVAGLRCKKKHHGNKPKIIAAVIIAVILVFGVSGAAFAMSAMEAKDDAQALVSQGKQLKDQIVGGDMASAKTTSQQMASTVKKLHDTTSGPLWGVATLIPVVGGDIQTVRIVSDSAEVLVNDVLVPAMDAIPANGLAGLMSEDGAINVSVIEDLLNVVSGSAPVLTENAAQLENSPEPTIEQLKGPIDQVKTLMATLAPIADSATELKDTLPAILGADGKRTYLIIACTSAEMRSSVGFAGSFGLMTVDNGKISLGEFVGADKNPRLAESVSAATDEDIRLFRVESSLDSRDVPQIIDFERVGEIESQIWDANGHGKV
;
A
#
# COMPACT_ATOMS: atom_id res chain seq x y z
N MET A 1 -27.39 57.63 -15.65
CA MET A 1 -28.41 58.25 -14.80
C MET A 1 -29.32 57.19 -14.24
N PRO A 2 -29.68 57.30 -13.01
CA PRO A 2 -29.94 56.21 -12.06
C PRO A 2 -31.44 56.04 -11.77
N HIS A 3 -31.78 54.96 -11.06
CA HIS A 3 -32.71 54.89 -9.93
C HIS A 3 -32.74 53.48 -9.39
N SER A 4 -32.24 53.26 -8.25
CA SER A 4 -32.75 53.42 -6.85
C SER A 4 -33.85 52.40 -6.59
N SER A 5 -33.55 51.53 -5.72
CA SER A 5 -33.75 51.43 -4.27
C SER A 5 -34.99 50.61 -3.88
N GLN A 6 -34.81 49.75 -3.05
CA GLN A 6 -35.21 49.65 -1.63
C GLN A 6 -35.92 48.34 -1.28
N ASN A 7 -35.34 47.78 -0.24
CA ASN A 7 -35.94 47.37 1.03
C ASN A 7 -36.80 46.10 0.99
N GLY A 8 -36.42 45.09 1.68
CA GLY A 8 -36.28 44.95 3.08
C GLY A 8 -37.25 43.89 3.56
N SER A 9 -36.84 42.88 4.22
CA SER A 9 -37.56 42.35 5.37
C SER A 9 -36.85 41.21 6.04
N ARG A 10 -36.57 41.40 7.30
CA ARG A 10 -36.11 40.40 8.29
C ARG A 10 -37.17 39.32 8.49
N GLY A 11 -36.72 38.06 8.49
CA GLY A 11 -37.47 36.93 9.06
C GLY A 11 -36.51 36.06 9.85
N LYS A 12 -36.52 36.24 11.18
CA LYS A 12 -35.98 35.33 12.20
C LYS A 12 -36.95 34.13 12.29
N HIS A 13 -36.38 32.96 12.50
CA HIS A 13 -36.86 31.76 13.21
C HIS A 13 -36.24 30.55 12.54
N GLY A 14 -35.69 29.53 13.14
CA GLY A 14 -35.75 29.03 14.48
C GLY A 14 -34.81 27.83 14.52
N ARG A 15 -34.05 27.75 15.61
CA ARG A 15 -33.21 26.58 15.88
C ARG A 15 -34.10 25.37 16.13
N HIS A 16 -33.89 24.27 15.38
CA HIS A 16 -34.31 22.95 15.82
C HIS A 16 -33.06 22.15 16.16
N ALA A 17 -32.93 21.85 17.44
CA ALA A 17 -32.01 20.90 18.01
C ALA A 17 -32.41 19.49 17.56
N ALA A 18 -31.44 18.71 17.14
CA ALA A 18 -31.60 17.27 16.95
C ALA A 18 -31.51 16.57 18.31
N PRO A 19 -32.26 15.47 18.53
CA PRO A 19 -32.22 14.74 19.78
C PRO A 19 -30.96 13.86 19.86
N GLU A 20 -30.31 13.92 21.03
CA GLU A 20 -29.29 12.98 21.46
C GLU A 20 -29.92 11.56 21.55
N GLN A 21 -29.33 10.62 20.82
CA GLN A 21 -29.57 9.20 21.07
C GLN A 21 -28.50 8.70 22.04
N GLU A 22 -28.89 8.50 23.29
CA GLU A 22 -28.18 7.66 24.24
C GLU A 22 -28.19 6.21 23.74
N SER A 23 -27.03 5.69 23.37
CA SER A 23 -26.81 4.25 23.23
C SER A 23 -26.17 3.73 24.51
N SER A 24 -27.00 3.15 25.36
CA SER A 24 -26.59 2.31 26.46
C SER A 24 -25.99 1.01 25.93
N PHE A 25 -24.69 0.85 26.03
CA PHE A 25 -24.06 -0.46 25.88
C PHE A 25 -23.94 -1.14 27.24
N PHE A 26 -24.69 -2.20 27.38
CA PHE A 26 -24.57 -3.19 28.45
C PHE A 26 -23.14 -3.76 28.45
N GLN A 27 -22.47 -3.66 29.59
CA GLN A 27 -21.32 -4.48 29.94
C GLN A 27 -21.83 -5.67 30.76
N PRO A 28 -21.46 -6.91 30.41
CA PRO A 28 -21.63 -8.01 31.35
C PRO A 28 -20.48 -8.04 32.34
N GLU A 29 -20.82 -7.97 33.62
CA GLU A 29 -19.92 -8.24 34.77
C GLU A 29 -19.33 -9.65 34.64
N GLN A 30 -18.01 -9.75 34.64
CA GLN A 30 -17.31 -11.02 34.85
C GLN A 30 -17.12 -11.21 36.35
N GLU A 31 -17.83 -12.18 36.88
CA GLU A 31 -17.62 -12.73 38.23
C GLU A 31 -16.24 -13.40 38.30
N PHE A 32 -15.44 -12.98 39.29
CA PHE A 32 -14.22 -13.69 39.70
C PHE A 32 -14.58 -14.85 40.65
N PRO A 33 -14.01 -16.04 40.50
CA PRO A 33 -14.26 -17.13 41.42
C PRO A 33 -13.56 -16.92 42.77
N HIS A 34 -14.33 -17.14 43.83
CA HIS A 34 -13.92 -17.15 45.24
C HIS A 34 -12.78 -18.09 45.52
N ASN A 35 -11.84 -17.60 46.29
CA ASN A 35 -10.77 -18.39 46.93
C ASN A 35 -11.25 -18.91 48.31
N PRO A 36 -11.32 -20.24 48.54
CA PRO A 36 -11.76 -20.81 49.82
C PRO A 36 -10.58 -21.30 50.67
N TYR A 37 -9.80 -20.42 51.28
CA TYR A 37 -9.01 -20.78 52.43
C TYR A 37 -8.83 -19.59 53.36
N ASN A 38 -9.86 -19.40 54.21
CA ASN A 38 -9.69 -18.68 55.46
C ASN A 38 -10.19 -19.61 56.55
N ASN A 39 -9.28 -20.13 57.35
CA ASN A 39 -9.63 -20.72 58.64
C ASN A 39 -8.61 -20.33 59.67
N SER A 40 -8.99 -19.33 60.41
CA SER A 40 -8.48 -19.00 61.72
C SER A 40 -8.96 -20.04 62.73
N ASP A 41 -8.05 -20.74 63.41
CA ASP A 41 -8.33 -21.25 64.75
C ASP A 41 -7.08 -21.11 65.60
N MET A 42 -7.18 -20.21 66.54
CA MET A 42 -6.36 -20.10 67.76
C MET A 42 -6.67 -21.24 68.71
N ARG A 43 -5.64 -21.80 69.32
CA ARG A 43 -5.59 -22.15 70.77
C ARG A 43 -4.17 -22.57 71.11
N SER A 44 -3.56 -21.80 71.87
CA SER A 44 -3.01 -21.89 73.27
C SER A 44 -2.76 -23.31 73.74
N ASP A 45 -1.55 -23.54 74.17
CA ASP A 45 -1.19 -23.90 75.57
C ASP A 45 0.24 -24.46 75.69
N GLY A 46 0.98 -23.88 76.56
CA GLY A 46 1.78 -24.52 77.58
C GLY A 46 3.27 -24.80 77.31
N PRO A 47 4.09 -24.44 78.26
CA PRO A 47 5.55 -24.65 78.22
C PRO A 47 5.94 -25.98 78.81
N VAL A 48 6.94 -26.67 78.28
CA VAL A 48 7.60 -27.84 78.88
C VAL A 48 9.12 -27.73 78.74
N PRO A 49 9.85 -28.35 79.65
CA PRO A 49 10.99 -27.73 80.29
C PRO A 49 12.38 -28.18 79.80
N TYR A 50 13.37 -27.39 80.22
CA TYR A 50 14.81 -27.69 80.13
C TYR A 50 15.19 -29.07 80.62
N ALA A 51 15.93 -29.81 79.80
CA ALA A 51 16.80 -30.90 80.30
C ALA A 51 18.20 -30.72 79.70
N ASN A 52 19.14 -30.42 80.61
CA ASN A 52 20.59 -30.49 80.41
C ASN A 52 21.04 -31.89 80.06
N ARG A 53 21.88 -32.01 79.05
CA ARG A 53 22.94 -33.06 79.11
C ARG A 53 24.22 -32.55 78.45
N ARG A 54 25.23 -32.35 79.25
CA ARG A 54 26.64 -32.24 78.86
C ARG A 54 27.16 -33.62 78.46
N GLU A 55 28.27 -33.53 77.67
CA GLU A 55 29.24 -34.57 77.27
C GLU A 55 28.83 -35.29 75.97
N GLU A 56 29.67 -35.16 74.96
CA GLU A 56 31.00 -35.73 74.78
C GLU A 56 31.79 -34.99 73.66
N VAL A 57 33.05 -34.65 74.03
CA VAL A 57 34.03 -34.12 73.08
C VAL A 57 34.78 -35.29 72.50
N ALA A 58 34.61 -35.58 71.24
CA ALA A 58 35.52 -36.44 70.48
C ALA A 58 35.63 -36.03 69.04
N GLY A 59 36.76 -35.44 68.70
CA GLY A 59 37.48 -35.67 67.45
C GLY A 59 36.77 -35.28 66.13
N LEU A 60 36.63 -34.02 65.82
CA LEU A 60 36.40 -33.62 64.43
C LEU A 60 37.69 -33.08 63.79
N ARG A 61 38.35 -33.98 63.02
CA ARG A 61 39.37 -33.59 62.03
C ARG A 61 38.86 -32.42 61.15
N CYS A 62 39.58 -31.29 61.20
CA CYS A 62 39.45 -30.22 60.26
C CYS A 62 39.67 -30.74 58.82
N LYS A 63 38.60 -31.01 58.11
CA LYS A 63 38.66 -31.09 56.63
C LYS A 63 39.06 -29.72 56.11
N LYS A 64 40.28 -29.59 55.60
CA LYS A 64 40.71 -28.45 54.74
C LYS A 64 39.69 -28.27 53.68
N LYS A 65 38.89 -27.17 53.73
CA LYS A 65 38.09 -26.70 52.62
C LYS A 65 39.06 -26.37 51.46
N HIS A 66 39.04 -27.19 50.43
CA HIS A 66 39.58 -26.83 49.17
C HIS A 66 38.81 -25.55 48.72
N HIS A 67 39.48 -24.42 48.80
CA HIS A 67 39.08 -23.20 48.13
C HIS A 67 39.19 -23.48 46.62
N GLY A 68 38.16 -24.10 46.05
CA GLY A 68 38.05 -24.28 44.64
C GLY A 68 38.04 -22.87 43.98
N ASN A 69 38.71 -22.72 42.88
CA ASN A 69 38.83 -21.50 42.08
C ASN A 69 37.47 -20.97 41.51
N LYS A 70 36.35 -21.47 42.07
CA LYS A 70 34.99 -21.10 41.65
C LYS A 70 34.70 -19.58 41.63
N PRO A 71 35.09 -18.78 42.68
CA PRO A 71 34.84 -17.33 42.61
C PRO A 71 35.70 -16.63 41.56
N LYS A 72 36.92 -17.11 41.29
CA LYS A 72 37.78 -16.54 40.25
C LYS A 72 37.31 -16.89 38.86
N ILE A 73 36.73 -18.09 38.66
CA ILE A 73 36.13 -18.50 37.39
C ILE A 73 34.85 -17.72 37.15
N ILE A 74 34.00 -17.54 38.16
CA ILE A 74 32.76 -16.71 38.06
C ILE A 74 33.13 -15.26 37.74
N ALA A 75 34.13 -14.69 38.43
CA ALA A 75 34.59 -13.32 38.13
C ALA A 75 35.16 -13.21 36.71
N ALA A 76 35.94 -14.18 36.24
CA ALA A 76 36.48 -14.21 34.90
C ALA A 76 35.37 -14.33 33.83
N VAL A 77 34.35 -15.15 34.08
CA VAL A 77 33.17 -15.28 33.22
C VAL A 77 32.38 -13.98 33.18
N ILE A 78 32.15 -13.33 34.33
CA ILE A 78 31.45 -12.03 34.39
C ILE A 78 32.25 -10.95 33.61
N ILE A 79 33.57 -10.89 33.80
CA ILE A 79 34.41 -9.94 33.05
C ILE A 79 34.40 -10.25 31.56
N ALA A 80 34.48 -11.52 31.17
CA ALA A 80 34.36 -11.92 29.75
C ALA A 80 33.00 -11.53 29.15
N VAL A 81 31.92 -11.74 29.89
CA VAL A 81 30.57 -11.32 29.47
C VAL A 81 30.49 -9.80 29.33
N ILE A 82 30.99 -9.02 30.31
CA ILE A 82 31.02 -7.55 30.24
C ILE A 82 31.88 -7.07 29.07
N LEU A 83 33.01 -7.69 28.79
CA LEU A 83 33.85 -7.35 27.64
C LEU A 83 33.15 -7.69 26.33
N VAL A 84 32.51 -8.85 26.20
CA VAL A 84 31.76 -9.23 25.02
C VAL A 84 30.61 -8.25 24.77
N PHE A 85 29.83 -7.92 25.80
CA PHE A 85 28.74 -6.95 25.67
C PHE A 85 29.25 -5.52 25.41
N GLY A 86 30.35 -5.11 26.01
CA GLY A 86 30.96 -3.79 25.80
C GLY A 86 31.51 -3.62 24.39
N VAL A 87 32.26 -4.60 23.89
CA VAL A 87 32.79 -4.60 22.52
C VAL A 87 31.67 -4.72 21.47
N SER A 88 30.70 -5.61 21.71
CA SER A 88 29.55 -5.79 20.84
C SER A 88 28.66 -4.54 20.82
N GLY A 89 28.50 -3.86 21.96
CA GLY A 89 27.76 -2.60 22.03
C GLY A 89 28.41 -1.46 21.25
N ALA A 90 29.74 -1.34 21.34
CA ALA A 90 30.48 -0.35 20.56
C ALA A 90 30.43 -0.66 19.05
N ALA A 91 30.61 -1.92 18.66
CA ALA A 91 30.50 -2.35 17.28
C ALA A 91 29.08 -2.14 16.74
N PHE A 92 28.03 -2.41 17.52
CA PHE A 92 26.65 -2.13 17.14
C PHE A 92 26.40 -0.62 16.97
N ALA A 93 26.91 0.22 17.88
CA ALA A 93 26.75 1.67 17.76
C ALA A 93 27.42 2.23 16.48
N MET A 94 28.59 1.72 16.12
CA MET A 94 29.26 2.11 14.85
C MET A 94 28.44 1.63 13.64
N SER A 95 27.97 0.39 13.64
CA SER A 95 27.14 -0.17 12.58
C SER A 95 25.78 0.56 12.45
N ALA A 96 25.20 0.99 13.57
CA ALA A 96 23.96 1.79 13.56
C ALA A 96 24.20 3.22 13.00
N MET A 97 25.37 3.81 13.22
CA MET A 97 25.73 5.07 12.59
C MET A 97 25.89 4.91 11.07
N GLU A 98 26.56 3.86 10.62
CA GLU A 98 26.70 3.53 9.20
C GLU A 98 25.35 3.34 8.53
N ALA A 99 24.47 2.53 9.13
CA ALA A 99 23.11 2.32 8.63
C ALA A 99 22.29 3.63 8.57
N LYS A 100 22.44 4.52 9.56
CA LYS A 100 21.84 5.84 9.54
C LYS A 100 22.35 6.71 8.38
N ASP A 101 23.65 6.72 8.16
CA ASP A 101 24.28 7.51 7.10
C ASP A 101 23.82 7.01 5.71
N ASP A 102 23.76 5.67 5.51
CA ASP A 102 23.25 5.07 4.29
C ASP A 102 21.76 5.39 4.08
N ALA A 103 20.94 5.34 5.12
CA ALA A 103 19.51 5.71 5.05
C ALA A 103 19.34 7.20 4.69
N GLN A 104 20.17 8.10 5.22
CA GLN A 104 20.15 9.53 4.87
C GLN A 104 20.61 9.75 3.43
N ALA A 105 21.60 8.99 2.97
CA ALA A 105 22.05 9.01 1.58
C ALA A 105 20.92 8.59 0.63
N LEU A 106 20.18 7.52 0.95
CA LEU A 106 19.01 7.09 0.17
C LEU A 106 17.94 8.17 0.06
N VAL A 107 17.62 8.86 1.16
CA VAL A 107 16.66 9.98 1.15
C VAL A 107 17.15 11.12 0.24
N SER A 108 18.43 11.44 0.31
CA SER A 108 19.04 12.49 -0.55
C SER A 108 19.03 12.09 -2.03
N GLN A 109 19.43 10.85 -2.33
CA GLN A 109 19.42 10.27 -3.67
C GLN A 109 17.99 10.21 -4.24
N GLY A 110 16.99 9.86 -3.41
CA GLY A 110 15.59 9.86 -3.82
C GLY A 110 15.07 11.25 -4.22
N LYS A 111 15.44 12.30 -3.48
CA LYS A 111 15.13 13.68 -3.86
C LYS A 111 15.82 14.08 -5.16
N GLN A 112 17.10 13.78 -5.30
CA GLN A 112 17.87 14.04 -6.51
C GLN A 112 17.26 13.31 -7.72
N LEU A 113 16.90 12.03 -7.57
CA LEU A 113 16.26 11.24 -8.60
C LEU A 113 14.94 11.86 -9.06
N LYS A 114 14.09 12.27 -8.11
CA LYS A 114 12.85 12.98 -8.42
C LYS A 114 13.10 14.24 -9.24
N ASP A 115 14.05 15.09 -8.82
CA ASP A 115 14.36 16.34 -9.50
C ASP A 115 14.91 16.10 -10.91
N GLN A 116 15.72 15.05 -11.10
CA GLN A 116 16.24 14.62 -12.41
C GLN A 116 15.12 14.11 -13.33
N ILE A 117 14.21 13.29 -12.83
CA ILE A 117 13.06 12.80 -13.61
C ILE A 117 12.16 13.96 -14.04
N VAL A 118 11.81 14.86 -13.11
CA VAL A 118 10.98 16.03 -13.41
C VAL A 118 11.69 16.99 -14.37
N GLY A 119 12.99 17.12 -14.24
CA GLY A 119 13.84 17.92 -15.14
C GLY A 119 14.12 17.29 -16.50
N GLY A 120 13.73 16.02 -16.71
CA GLY A 120 13.96 15.28 -17.97
C GLY A 120 15.40 14.75 -18.13
N ASP A 121 16.25 14.84 -17.11
CA ASP A 121 17.62 14.30 -17.14
C ASP A 121 17.64 12.80 -16.78
N MET A 122 17.20 11.97 -17.72
CA MET A 122 17.09 10.53 -17.53
C MET A 122 18.45 9.82 -17.42
N ALA A 123 19.49 10.36 -18.02
CA ALA A 123 20.83 9.78 -17.91
C ALA A 123 21.36 9.88 -16.47
N SER A 124 21.22 11.06 -15.85
CA SER A 124 21.53 11.25 -14.43
C SER A 124 20.58 10.46 -13.53
N ALA A 125 19.30 10.38 -13.86
CA ALA A 125 18.31 9.61 -13.09
C ALA A 125 18.66 8.11 -13.05
N LYS A 126 19.03 7.50 -14.17
CA LYS A 126 19.52 6.11 -14.23
C LYS A 126 20.79 5.92 -13.39
N THR A 127 21.75 6.85 -13.47
CA THR A 127 22.95 6.79 -12.65
C THR A 127 22.61 6.86 -11.16
N THR A 128 21.71 7.77 -10.78
CA THR A 128 21.26 7.91 -9.38
C THR A 128 20.53 6.67 -8.89
N SER A 129 19.67 6.03 -9.70
CA SER A 129 19.00 4.77 -9.32
C SER A 129 20.00 3.64 -9.07
N GLN A 130 21.04 3.51 -9.87
CA GLN A 130 22.12 2.54 -9.66
C GLN A 130 22.96 2.85 -8.40
N GLN A 131 23.18 4.14 -8.09
CA GLN A 131 23.80 4.53 -6.83
C GLN A 131 22.92 4.17 -5.64
N MET A 132 21.59 4.36 -5.75
CA MET A 132 20.62 3.93 -4.74
C MET A 132 20.68 2.41 -4.53
N ALA A 133 20.78 1.60 -5.59
CA ALA A 133 20.94 0.15 -5.50
C ALA A 133 22.19 -0.24 -4.70
N SER A 134 23.30 0.43 -4.93
CA SER A 134 24.54 0.19 -4.16
C SER A 134 24.43 0.61 -2.69
N THR A 135 23.74 1.73 -2.42
CA THR A 135 23.54 2.24 -1.06
C THR A 135 22.58 1.38 -0.27
N VAL A 136 21.44 0.98 -0.87
CA VAL A 136 20.47 0.12 -0.21
C VAL A 136 21.04 -1.27 0.09
N LYS A 137 21.88 -1.79 -0.81
CA LYS A 137 22.58 -3.05 -0.57
C LYS A 137 23.51 -2.95 0.65
N LYS A 138 24.27 -1.86 0.81
CA LYS A 138 25.09 -1.65 2.01
C LYS A 138 24.26 -1.58 3.28
N LEU A 139 23.15 -0.83 3.23
CA LEU A 139 22.21 -0.73 4.34
C LEU A 139 21.66 -2.10 4.73
N HIS A 140 21.21 -2.88 3.75
CA HIS A 140 20.71 -4.24 3.96
C HIS A 140 21.82 -5.16 4.53
N ASP A 141 23.00 -5.21 3.91
CA ASP A 141 24.14 -6.04 4.38
C ASP A 141 24.52 -5.69 5.83
N THR A 142 24.46 -4.41 6.20
CA THR A 142 24.71 -3.93 7.56
C THR A 142 23.63 -4.40 8.54
N THR A 143 22.35 -4.19 8.20
CA THR A 143 21.21 -4.44 9.10
C THR A 143 20.80 -5.91 9.16
N SER A 144 21.06 -6.71 8.13
CA SER A 144 20.79 -8.15 8.08
C SER A 144 21.83 -8.99 8.83
N GLY A 145 22.97 -8.39 9.20
CA GLY A 145 24.09 -9.06 9.87
C GLY A 145 23.73 -9.67 11.23
N PRO A 146 24.54 -10.67 11.71
CA PRO A 146 24.26 -11.37 12.96
C PRO A 146 24.26 -10.45 14.18
N LEU A 147 25.02 -9.35 14.15
CA LEU A 147 25.05 -8.36 15.23
C LEU A 147 23.68 -7.68 15.41
N TRP A 148 23.04 -7.30 14.33
CA TRP A 148 21.69 -6.75 14.33
C TRP A 148 20.64 -7.79 14.71
N GLY A 149 20.83 -9.05 14.26
CA GLY A 149 19.95 -10.17 14.65
C GLY A 149 19.96 -10.43 16.17
N VAL A 150 21.12 -10.40 16.81
CA VAL A 150 21.22 -10.53 18.28
C VAL A 150 20.66 -9.28 18.98
N ALA A 151 20.85 -8.09 18.41
CA ALA A 151 20.37 -6.85 19.01
C ALA A 151 18.84 -6.76 19.07
N THR A 152 18.08 -7.49 18.23
CA THR A 152 16.61 -7.58 18.34
C THR A 152 16.13 -8.18 19.67
N LEU A 153 17.01 -8.89 20.39
CA LEU A 153 16.68 -9.48 21.70
C LEU A 153 16.83 -8.50 22.87
N ILE A 154 17.32 -7.27 22.62
CA ILE A 154 17.52 -6.27 23.68
C ILE A 154 16.14 -5.75 24.12
N PRO A 155 15.81 -5.85 25.43
CA PRO A 155 14.56 -5.28 25.92
C PRO A 155 14.44 -3.78 25.59
N VAL A 156 13.22 -3.32 25.28
CA VAL A 156 12.84 -1.94 24.93
C VAL A 156 13.20 -1.53 23.51
N VAL A 157 14.44 -1.74 23.05
CA VAL A 157 14.88 -1.27 21.71
C VAL A 157 14.92 -2.37 20.65
N GLY A 158 14.75 -3.64 21.04
CA GLY A 158 14.79 -4.77 20.10
C GLY A 158 13.70 -4.71 19.03
N GLY A 159 12.52 -4.19 19.38
CA GLY A 159 11.43 -3.92 18.41
C GLY A 159 11.82 -2.89 17.37
N ASP A 160 12.45 -1.79 17.79
CA ASP A 160 12.92 -0.75 16.86
C ASP A 160 13.97 -1.31 15.88
N ILE A 161 14.90 -2.13 16.39
CA ILE A 161 15.93 -2.78 15.58
C ILE A 161 15.30 -3.75 14.58
N GLN A 162 14.29 -4.51 14.99
CA GLN A 162 13.55 -5.41 14.10
C GLN A 162 12.85 -4.62 13.00
N THR A 163 12.19 -3.53 13.34
CA THR A 163 11.50 -2.68 12.36
C THR A 163 12.48 -2.05 11.38
N VAL A 164 13.65 -1.56 11.84
CA VAL A 164 14.69 -1.03 10.94
C VAL A 164 15.17 -2.09 9.95
N ARG A 165 15.32 -3.35 10.38
CA ARG A 165 15.70 -4.46 9.47
C ARG A 165 14.63 -4.69 8.41
N ILE A 166 13.35 -4.79 8.81
CA ILE A 166 12.23 -4.96 7.87
C ILE A 166 12.17 -3.79 6.88
N VAL A 167 12.36 -2.54 7.34
CA VAL A 167 12.39 -1.36 6.48
C VAL A 167 13.56 -1.40 5.49
N SER A 168 14.73 -1.89 5.94
CA SER A 168 15.91 -2.04 5.08
C SER A 168 15.68 -3.09 3.99
N ASP A 169 15.08 -4.23 4.35
CA ASP A 169 14.70 -5.29 3.40
C ASP A 169 13.70 -4.76 2.38
N SER A 170 12.70 -4.02 2.85
CA SER A 170 11.69 -3.39 1.98
C SER A 170 12.28 -2.32 1.06
N ALA A 171 13.24 -1.54 1.54
CA ALA A 171 13.93 -0.56 0.72
C ALA A 171 14.79 -1.24 -0.37
N GLU A 172 15.41 -2.38 -0.07
CA GLU A 172 16.16 -3.17 -1.05
C GLU A 172 15.24 -3.66 -2.17
N VAL A 173 14.09 -4.23 -1.83
CA VAL A 173 13.07 -4.65 -2.80
C VAL A 173 12.60 -3.49 -3.66
N LEU A 174 12.26 -2.34 -3.05
CA LEU A 174 11.81 -1.17 -3.79
C LEU A 174 12.83 -0.67 -4.80
N VAL A 175 14.10 -0.69 -4.43
CA VAL A 175 15.14 -0.15 -5.32
C VAL A 175 15.53 -1.17 -6.39
N ASN A 176 15.77 -2.43 -6.02
CA ASN A 176 16.33 -3.43 -6.93
C ASN A 176 15.27 -4.07 -7.82
N ASP A 177 14.07 -4.32 -7.30
CA ASP A 177 13.03 -5.05 -8.03
C ASP A 177 12.03 -4.14 -8.73
N VAL A 178 11.95 -2.85 -8.32
CA VAL A 178 11.01 -1.90 -8.91
C VAL A 178 11.75 -0.73 -9.57
N LEU A 179 12.51 0.05 -8.79
CA LEU A 179 13.06 1.32 -9.26
C LEU A 179 14.08 1.14 -10.40
N VAL A 180 15.10 0.32 -10.20
CA VAL A 180 16.16 0.14 -11.21
C VAL A 180 15.61 -0.46 -12.49
N PRO A 181 14.82 -1.56 -12.47
CA PRO A 181 14.22 -2.08 -13.68
C PRO A 181 13.25 -1.10 -14.36
N ALA A 182 12.46 -0.33 -13.60
CA ALA A 182 11.59 0.70 -14.16
C ALA A 182 12.38 1.81 -14.84
N MET A 183 13.49 2.25 -14.24
CA MET A 183 14.38 3.24 -14.84
C MET A 183 15.08 2.72 -16.10
N ASP A 184 15.32 1.42 -16.20
CA ASP A 184 15.90 0.81 -17.40
C ASP A 184 14.86 0.66 -18.53
N ALA A 185 13.60 0.44 -18.19
CA ALA A 185 12.47 0.39 -19.15
C ALA A 185 12.13 1.77 -19.74
N ILE A 186 12.41 2.86 -19.02
CA ILE A 186 12.14 4.23 -19.51
C ILE A 186 13.20 4.63 -20.56
N PRO A 187 12.76 5.10 -21.75
CA PRO A 187 13.67 5.59 -22.80
C PRO A 187 14.57 6.74 -22.36
N ALA A 188 15.69 6.94 -23.07
CA ALA A 188 16.66 7.98 -22.74
C ALA A 188 16.09 9.43 -22.78
N ASN A 189 15.03 9.65 -23.56
CA ASN A 189 14.29 10.92 -23.61
C ASN A 189 13.19 11.05 -22.54
N GLY A 190 13.19 10.16 -21.58
CA GLY A 190 12.31 10.21 -20.42
C GLY A 190 10.84 9.98 -20.74
N LEU A 191 9.96 10.69 -20.02
CA LEU A 191 8.52 10.58 -20.22
C LEU A 191 8.07 10.99 -21.65
N ALA A 192 8.88 11.80 -22.34
CA ALA A 192 8.64 12.09 -23.76
C ALA A 192 8.76 10.84 -24.65
N GLY A 193 9.53 9.82 -24.21
CA GLY A 193 9.67 8.54 -24.89
C GLY A 193 8.47 7.61 -24.75
N LEU A 194 7.51 7.94 -23.87
CA LEU A 194 6.21 7.27 -23.82
C LEU A 194 5.34 7.61 -25.04
N MET A 195 5.70 8.64 -25.79
CA MET A 195 5.07 9.01 -27.03
C MET A 195 6.11 9.05 -28.15
N SER A 196 5.74 8.55 -29.31
CA SER A 196 6.54 8.66 -30.53
C SER A 196 6.43 10.06 -31.14
N GLU A 197 7.32 10.39 -32.09
CA GLU A 197 7.34 11.71 -32.75
C GLU A 197 6.02 12.06 -33.47
N ASP A 198 5.27 11.05 -33.94
CA ASP A 198 3.97 11.21 -34.57
C ASP A 198 2.80 11.26 -33.58
N GLY A 199 3.07 11.29 -32.28
CA GLY A 199 2.10 11.40 -31.20
C GLY A 199 1.41 10.08 -30.83
N ALA A 200 1.92 8.93 -31.30
CA ALA A 200 1.43 7.64 -30.86
C ALA A 200 2.01 7.27 -29.47
N ILE A 201 1.25 6.54 -28.67
CA ILE A 201 1.72 5.96 -27.41
C ILE A 201 2.71 4.85 -27.76
N ASN A 202 3.88 4.85 -27.12
CA ASN A 202 4.87 3.80 -27.30
C ASN A 202 4.47 2.54 -26.50
N VAL A 203 3.75 1.65 -27.17
CA VAL A 203 3.16 0.44 -26.54
C VAL A 203 4.23 -0.45 -25.94
N SER A 204 5.38 -0.61 -26.58
CA SER A 204 6.46 -1.46 -26.04
C SER A 204 7.01 -0.95 -24.73
N VAL A 205 7.13 0.37 -24.56
CA VAL A 205 7.56 0.96 -23.27
C VAL A 205 6.51 0.75 -22.18
N ILE A 206 5.23 0.83 -22.55
CA ILE A 206 4.12 0.52 -21.60
C ILE A 206 4.16 -0.95 -21.18
N GLU A 207 4.36 -1.87 -22.14
CA GLU A 207 4.51 -3.30 -21.86
C GLU A 207 5.70 -3.58 -20.94
N ASP A 208 6.87 -3.01 -21.21
CA ASP A 208 8.06 -3.17 -20.38
C ASP A 208 7.83 -2.69 -18.96
N LEU A 209 7.20 -1.51 -18.80
CA LEU A 209 6.87 -0.97 -17.47
C LEU A 209 5.83 -1.82 -16.73
N LEU A 210 4.80 -2.28 -17.42
CA LEU A 210 3.78 -3.17 -16.83
C LEU A 210 4.41 -4.51 -16.40
N ASN A 211 5.32 -5.08 -17.19
CA ASN A 211 6.02 -6.31 -16.86
C ASN A 211 6.89 -6.12 -15.60
N VAL A 212 7.62 -5.02 -15.49
CA VAL A 212 8.43 -4.71 -14.30
C VAL A 212 7.54 -4.58 -13.07
N VAL A 213 6.50 -3.74 -13.15
CA VAL A 213 5.63 -3.44 -12.00
C VAL A 213 4.81 -4.67 -11.59
N SER A 214 4.23 -5.41 -12.54
CA SER A 214 3.49 -6.64 -12.24
C SER A 214 4.39 -7.76 -11.71
N GLY A 215 5.62 -7.87 -12.22
CA GLY A 215 6.59 -8.84 -11.75
C GLY A 215 6.98 -8.65 -10.28
N SER A 216 6.95 -7.40 -9.79
CA SER A 216 7.24 -7.08 -8.39
C SER A 216 6.03 -7.16 -7.45
N ALA A 217 4.80 -7.36 -7.96
CA ALA A 217 3.60 -7.36 -7.15
C ALA A 217 3.64 -8.35 -5.95
N PRO A 218 4.03 -9.63 -6.10
CA PRO A 218 4.05 -10.56 -4.98
C PRO A 218 5.00 -10.12 -3.86
N VAL A 219 6.19 -9.61 -4.23
CA VAL A 219 7.21 -9.20 -3.28
C VAL A 219 6.82 -7.90 -2.58
N LEU A 220 6.22 -6.95 -3.31
CA LEU A 220 5.69 -5.70 -2.74
C LEU A 220 4.55 -5.97 -1.74
N THR A 221 3.63 -6.86 -2.09
CA THR A 221 2.51 -7.23 -1.21
C THR A 221 2.99 -7.92 0.06
N GLU A 222 3.96 -8.84 -0.05
CA GLU A 222 4.57 -9.50 1.11
C GLU A 222 5.29 -8.49 2.02
N ASN A 223 6.11 -7.61 1.45
CA ASN A 223 6.83 -6.58 2.21
C ASN A 223 5.90 -5.56 2.86
N ALA A 224 4.82 -5.15 2.16
CA ALA A 224 3.80 -4.27 2.75
C ALA A 224 3.17 -4.90 3.99
N ALA A 225 2.81 -6.19 3.93
CA ALA A 225 2.25 -6.93 5.05
C ALA A 225 3.26 -7.09 6.21
N GLN A 226 4.54 -7.33 5.91
CA GLN A 226 5.59 -7.40 6.93
C GLN A 226 5.79 -6.07 7.64
N LEU A 227 5.79 -4.96 6.89
CA LEU A 227 5.90 -3.60 7.44
C LEU A 227 4.71 -3.23 8.31
N GLU A 228 3.49 -3.56 7.88
CA GLU A 228 2.28 -3.29 8.67
C GLU A 228 2.30 -4.04 10.00
N ASN A 229 2.76 -5.28 10.01
CA ASN A 229 2.88 -6.11 11.21
C ASN A 229 4.17 -5.86 12.01
N SER A 230 5.03 -4.92 11.59
CA SER A 230 6.25 -4.59 12.30
C SER A 230 5.96 -3.90 13.63
N PRO A 231 6.81 -4.07 14.67
CA PRO A 231 6.67 -3.36 15.93
C PRO A 231 6.64 -1.85 15.72
N GLU A 232 5.78 -1.15 16.47
CA GLU A 232 5.77 0.31 16.47
C GLU A 232 7.06 0.85 17.09
N PRO A 233 7.76 1.80 16.42
CA PRO A 233 9.01 2.32 16.92
C PRO A 233 8.82 3.14 18.21
N THR A 234 9.65 2.83 19.22
CA THR A 234 9.71 3.56 20.48
C THR A 234 10.64 4.78 20.38
N ILE A 235 11.61 4.73 19.45
CA ILE A 235 12.53 5.83 19.17
C ILE A 235 11.83 6.83 18.24
N GLU A 236 11.56 8.05 18.73
CA GLU A 236 10.81 9.09 18.02
C GLU A 236 11.40 9.43 16.63
N GLN A 237 12.73 9.44 16.53
CA GLN A 237 13.45 9.77 15.30
C GLN A 237 13.25 8.73 14.18
N LEU A 238 12.82 7.51 14.51
CA LEU A 238 12.57 6.44 13.54
C LEU A 238 11.15 6.48 12.98
N LYS A 239 10.19 7.04 13.71
CA LYS A 239 8.77 7.03 13.32
C LYS A 239 8.54 7.63 11.93
N GLY A 240 8.97 8.87 11.72
CA GLY A 240 8.75 9.56 10.46
C GLY A 240 9.30 8.82 9.23
N PRO A 241 10.57 8.40 9.20
CA PRO A 241 11.12 7.59 8.11
C PRO A 241 10.39 6.25 7.90
N ILE A 242 10.07 5.54 8.97
CA ILE A 242 9.35 4.25 8.91
C ILE A 242 7.95 4.45 8.34
N ASP A 243 7.20 5.45 8.80
CA ASP A 243 5.86 5.78 8.31
C ASP A 243 5.87 6.14 6.82
N GLN A 244 6.93 6.82 6.35
CA GLN A 244 7.09 7.11 4.92
C GLN A 244 7.25 5.84 4.09
N VAL A 245 8.05 4.86 4.55
CA VAL A 245 8.22 3.59 3.83
C VAL A 245 6.93 2.77 3.90
N LYS A 246 6.26 2.70 5.05
CA LYS A 246 4.94 2.06 5.19
C LYS A 246 3.93 2.64 4.20
N THR A 247 3.83 3.97 4.13
CA THR A 247 2.92 4.67 3.21
C THR A 247 3.26 4.39 1.74
N LEU A 248 4.55 4.38 1.40
CA LEU A 248 5.01 4.10 0.06
C LEU A 248 4.65 2.66 -0.36
N MET A 249 4.93 1.68 0.49
CA MET A 249 4.58 0.28 0.23
C MET A 249 3.07 0.07 0.11
N ALA A 250 2.27 0.64 1.03
CA ALA A 250 0.81 0.59 0.98
C ALA A 250 0.23 1.22 -0.28
N THR A 251 0.96 2.16 -0.90
CA THR A 251 0.56 2.79 -2.16
C THR A 251 0.99 1.96 -3.36
N LEU A 252 2.21 1.41 -3.36
CA LEU A 252 2.77 0.71 -4.52
C LEU A 252 2.23 -0.70 -4.69
N ALA A 253 1.96 -1.44 -3.61
CA ALA A 253 1.46 -2.81 -3.70
C ALA A 253 0.14 -2.91 -4.49
N PRO A 254 -0.92 -2.11 -4.22
CA PRO A 254 -2.14 -2.13 -5.03
C PRO A 254 -1.93 -1.72 -6.50
N ILE A 255 -0.97 -0.80 -6.75
CA ILE A 255 -0.62 -0.41 -8.13
C ILE A 255 0.00 -1.59 -8.88
N ALA A 256 0.88 -2.35 -8.22
CA ALA A 256 1.51 -3.53 -8.80
C ALA A 256 0.50 -4.66 -9.06
N ASP A 257 -0.45 -4.86 -8.15
CA ASP A 257 -1.56 -5.79 -8.34
C ASP A 257 -2.42 -5.38 -9.54
N SER A 258 -2.77 -4.10 -9.66
CA SER A 258 -3.51 -3.56 -10.81
C SER A 258 -2.72 -3.70 -12.12
N ALA A 259 -1.39 -3.51 -12.09
CA ALA A 259 -0.54 -3.74 -13.25
C ALA A 259 -0.57 -5.20 -13.71
N THR A 260 -0.74 -6.15 -12.79
CA THR A 260 -0.89 -7.58 -13.11
C THR A 260 -2.18 -7.85 -13.90
N GLU A 261 -3.25 -7.14 -13.61
CA GLU A 261 -4.52 -7.25 -14.35
C GLU A 261 -4.45 -6.53 -15.72
N LEU A 262 -3.68 -5.44 -15.78
CA LEU A 262 -3.60 -4.58 -16.97
C LEU A 262 -2.56 -5.04 -18.01
N LYS A 263 -1.55 -5.83 -17.62
CA LYS A 263 -0.42 -6.16 -18.50
C LYS A 263 -0.83 -6.82 -19.82
N ASP A 264 -1.89 -7.63 -19.79
CA ASP A 264 -2.37 -8.34 -20.98
C ASP A 264 -3.48 -7.54 -21.70
N THR A 265 -4.22 -6.70 -20.99
CA THR A 265 -5.37 -5.99 -21.51
C THR A 265 -5.02 -4.61 -22.06
N LEU A 266 -4.17 -3.85 -21.40
CA LEU A 266 -3.84 -2.48 -21.82
C LEU A 266 -3.09 -2.42 -23.16
N PRO A 267 -2.08 -3.27 -23.44
CA PRO A 267 -1.46 -3.32 -24.76
C PRO A 267 -2.46 -3.67 -25.86
N ALA A 268 -3.36 -4.65 -25.62
CA ALA A 268 -4.40 -5.03 -26.58
C ALA A 268 -5.37 -3.88 -26.84
N ILE A 269 -5.77 -3.11 -25.81
CA ILE A 269 -6.58 -1.89 -25.95
C ILE A 269 -5.84 -0.83 -26.79
N LEU A 270 -4.52 -0.73 -26.63
CA LEU A 270 -3.66 0.17 -27.41
C LEU A 270 -3.33 -0.35 -28.81
N GLY A 271 -3.91 -1.47 -29.21
CA GLY A 271 -3.75 -2.03 -30.55
C GLY A 271 -2.40 -2.70 -30.82
N ALA A 272 -1.75 -3.25 -29.79
CA ALA A 272 -0.49 -4.02 -29.93
C ALA A 272 -0.67 -5.21 -30.86
N ASP A 273 -1.79 -5.95 -30.75
CA ASP A 273 -2.12 -7.13 -31.54
C ASP A 273 -2.79 -6.83 -32.87
N GLY A 274 -2.91 -5.55 -33.23
CA GLY A 274 -3.58 -5.05 -34.42
C GLY A 274 -4.57 -3.94 -34.15
N LYS A 275 -5.01 -3.30 -35.23
CA LYS A 275 -5.91 -2.16 -35.16
C LYS A 275 -7.20 -2.49 -34.42
N ARG A 276 -7.56 -1.67 -33.44
CA ARG A 276 -8.81 -1.70 -32.69
C ARG A 276 -9.71 -0.52 -33.07
N THR A 277 -11.01 -0.74 -33.06
CA THR A 277 -12.01 0.28 -33.29
C THR A 277 -12.95 0.34 -32.10
N TYR A 278 -13.19 1.55 -31.60
CA TYR A 278 -14.03 1.82 -30.44
C TYR A 278 -15.13 2.79 -30.83
N LEU A 279 -16.36 2.51 -30.40
CA LEU A 279 -17.45 3.46 -30.45
C LEU A 279 -17.38 4.41 -29.26
N ILE A 280 -17.19 5.68 -29.52
CA ILE A 280 -17.21 6.72 -28.49
C ILE A 280 -18.61 7.31 -28.43
N ILE A 281 -19.24 7.22 -27.28
CA ILE A 281 -20.55 7.78 -26.99
C ILE A 281 -20.37 9.03 -26.14
N ALA A 282 -20.64 10.22 -26.71
CA ALA A 282 -20.56 11.46 -25.98
C ALA A 282 -21.88 11.74 -25.26
N CYS A 283 -21.86 11.56 -23.93
CA CYS A 283 -23.03 11.72 -23.09
C CYS A 283 -22.99 13.05 -22.31
N THR A 284 -24.18 13.64 -22.09
CA THR A 284 -24.33 14.80 -21.21
C THR A 284 -25.06 14.41 -19.91
N SER A 285 -24.46 14.74 -18.78
CA SER A 285 -25.07 14.54 -17.45
C SER A 285 -26.16 15.58 -17.14
N ALA A 286 -26.32 16.61 -17.97
CA ALA A 286 -27.40 17.61 -17.82
C ALA A 286 -28.79 17.00 -18.01
N GLU A 287 -28.88 15.92 -18.77
CA GLU A 287 -30.11 15.12 -18.93
C GLU A 287 -29.87 13.77 -18.30
N MET A 288 -30.51 13.53 -17.14
CA MET A 288 -30.32 12.29 -16.38
C MET A 288 -30.82 11.07 -17.15
N ARG A 289 -29.98 10.05 -17.23
CA ARG A 289 -30.29 8.67 -17.59
C ARG A 289 -29.69 7.77 -16.53
N SER A 290 -30.08 6.51 -16.49
CA SER A 290 -29.71 5.59 -15.41
C SER A 290 -28.19 5.29 -15.38
N SER A 291 -27.54 5.22 -16.55
CA SER A 291 -26.11 4.88 -16.63
C SER A 291 -25.20 6.09 -16.77
N VAL A 292 -25.26 6.84 -17.87
CA VAL A 292 -24.24 7.86 -18.22
C VAL A 292 -24.82 9.23 -18.61
N GLY A 293 -26.14 9.39 -18.62
CA GLY A 293 -26.79 10.58 -19.12
C GLY A 293 -27.23 10.45 -20.58
N PHE A 294 -27.66 11.54 -21.21
CA PHE A 294 -28.17 11.53 -22.58
C PHE A 294 -27.05 11.37 -23.60
N ALA A 295 -27.16 10.37 -24.47
CA ALA A 295 -26.23 10.12 -25.57
C ALA A 295 -26.51 11.12 -26.71
N GLY A 296 -25.69 12.16 -26.81
CA GLY A 296 -25.89 13.26 -27.72
C GLY A 296 -25.19 13.12 -29.07
N SER A 297 -24.05 12.43 -29.11
CA SER A 297 -23.31 12.18 -30.34
C SER A 297 -22.43 10.95 -30.24
N PHE A 298 -22.05 10.38 -31.38
CA PHE A 298 -21.33 9.15 -31.55
C PHE A 298 -20.19 9.33 -32.54
N GLY A 299 -19.06 8.67 -32.29
CA GLY A 299 -17.90 8.71 -33.19
C GLY A 299 -17.04 7.48 -33.04
N LEU A 300 -16.25 7.20 -34.07
CA LEU A 300 -15.29 6.10 -34.02
C LEU A 300 -13.92 6.61 -33.57
N MET A 301 -13.32 5.88 -32.66
CA MET A 301 -11.90 5.99 -32.32
C MET A 301 -11.19 4.73 -32.81
N THR A 302 -10.13 4.89 -33.58
CA THR A 302 -9.26 3.77 -33.91
C THR A 302 -7.93 3.90 -33.21
N VAL A 303 -7.44 2.76 -32.74
CA VAL A 303 -6.13 2.66 -32.10
C VAL A 303 -5.34 1.56 -32.81
N ASP A 304 -4.16 1.93 -33.30
CA ASP A 304 -3.28 1.03 -34.05
C ASP A 304 -1.85 1.20 -33.56
N ASN A 305 -1.36 0.22 -32.80
CA ASN A 305 -0.05 0.25 -32.17
C ASN A 305 0.23 1.60 -31.44
N GLY A 306 -0.72 1.99 -30.59
CA GLY A 306 -0.65 3.24 -29.80
C GLY A 306 -1.06 4.51 -30.55
N LYS A 307 -1.27 4.46 -31.85
CA LYS A 307 -1.72 5.60 -32.64
C LYS A 307 -3.22 5.76 -32.54
N ILE A 308 -3.66 6.81 -31.85
CA ILE A 308 -5.07 7.13 -31.65
C ILE A 308 -5.53 8.05 -32.77
N SER A 309 -6.61 7.70 -33.43
CA SER A 309 -7.25 8.52 -34.44
C SER A 309 -8.75 8.64 -34.17
N LEU A 310 -9.25 9.86 -34.08
CA LEU A 310 -10.68 10.12 -33.90
C LEU A 310 -11.32 10.40 -35.26
N GLY A 311 -12.42 9.70 -35.54
CA GLY A 311 -13.26 9.94 -36.68
C GLY A 311 -14.22 11.13 -36.47
N GLU A 312 -15.06 11.38 -37.45
CA GLU A 312 -16.13 12.37 -37.35
C GLU A 312 -17.19 11.92 -36.34
N PHE A 313 -17.65 12.85 -35.51
CA PHE A 313 -18.75 12.61 -34.59
C PHE A 313 -20.07 13.01 -35.27
N VAL A 314 -21.05 12.11 -35.20
CA VAL A 314 -22.41 12.33 -35.70
C VAL A 314 -23.37 12.55 -34.54
N GLY A 315 -24.29 13.48 -34.68
CA GLY A 315 -25.34 13.70 -33.68
C GLY A 315 -26.32 12.53 -33.61
N ALA A 316 -26.98 12.37 -32.48
CA ALA A 316 -27.98 11.33 -32.27
C ALA A 316 -29.14 11.39 -33.26
N ASP A 317 -29.41 12.57 -33.88
CA ASP A 317 -30.38 12.75 -34.93
C ASP A 317 -30.01 12.05 -36.24
N LYS A 318 -28.72 11.77 -36.46
CA LYS A 318 -28.19 11.03 -37.61
C LYS A 318 -27.98 9.54 -37.33
N ASN A 319 -28.33 9.08 -36.14
CA ASN A 319 -28.43 7.67 -35.75
C ASN A 319 -29.92 7.35 -35.52
N PRO A 320 -30.73 7.19 -36.60
CA PRO A 320 -32.17 7.12 -36.46
C PRO A 320 -32.62 5.87 -35.73
N ARG A 321 -33.80 5.97 -35.11
CA ARG A 321 -34.44 4.86 -34.46
C ARG A 321 -34.66 3.70 -35.43
N LEU A 322 -34.31 2.49 -34.99
CA LEU A 322 -34.53 1.27 -35.74
C LEU A 322 -36.02 0.87 -35.73
N ALA A 323 -36.43 0.07 -36.73
CA ALA A 323 -37.79 -0.47 -36.82
C ALA A 323 -37.95 -1.69 -35.89
N GLU A 324 -36.88 -2.44 -35.65
CA GLU A 324 -36.87 -3.65 -34.85
C GLU A 324 -35.75 -3.59 -33.82
N SER A 325 -35.96 -4.24 -32.66
CA SER A 325 -34.96 -4.33 -31.58
C SER A 325 -33.72 -5.08 -32.02
N VAL A 326 -32.54 -4.62 -31.55
CA VAL A 326 -31.30 -5.33 -31.80
C VAL A 326 -31.23 -6.61 -30.99
N SER A 327 -30.46 -7.60 -31.43
CA SER A 327 -30.40 -8.91 -30.81
C SER A 327 -29.70 -8.90 -29.44
N ALA A 328 -28.89 -7.88 -29.14
CA ALA A 328 -28.30 -7.68 -27.83
C ALA A 328 -29.32 -7.35 -26.74
N ALA A 329 -30.44 -6.68 -27.11
CA ALA A 329 -31.48 -6.35 -26.13
C ALA A 329 -32.27 -7.60 -25.73
N THR A 330 -32.33 -7.89 -24.45
CA THR A 330 -33.12 -8.99 -23.90
C THR A 330 -34.56 -8.59 -23.64
N ASP A 331 -35.44 -9.59 -23.50
CA ASP A 331 -36.84 -9.35 -23.10
C ASP A 331 -36.94 -8.64 -21.74
N GLU A 332 -35.96 -8.86 -20.86
CA GLU A 332 -35.88 -8.20 -19.56
C GLU A 332 -35.50 -6.71 -19.71
N ASP A 333 -34.53 -6.40 -20.54
CA ASP A 333 -34.19 -5.00 -20.85
C ASP A 333 -35.43 -4.24 -21.37
N ILE A 334 -36.13 -4.85 -22.30
CA ILE A 334 -37.36 -4.27 -22.89
C ILE A 334 -38.46 -4.11 -21.84
N ARG A 335 -38.63 -5.09 -20.97
CA ARG A 335 -39.62 -5.08 -19.89
C ARG A 335 -39.35 -4.02 -18.83
N LEU A 336 -38.07 -3.82 -18.49
CA LEU A 336 -37.66 -2.90 -17.43
C LEU A 336 -37.49 -1.46 -17.95
N PHE A 337 -36.90 -1.31 -19.12
CA PHE A 337 -36.46 0.00 -19.67
C PHE A 337 -37.23 0.43 -20.92
N ARG A 338 -38.26 -0.34 -21.29
CA ARG A 338 -39.11 -0.10 -22.49
C ARG A 338 -38.39 -0.48 -23.79
N VAL A 339 -39.18 -0.71 -24.85
CA VAL A 339 -38.66 -1.10 -26.16
C VAL A 339 -37.79 -0.01 -26.80
N GLU A 340 -38.02 1.26 -26.47
CA GLU A 340 -37.24 2.39 -26.94
C GLU A 340 -35.75 2.23 -26.66
N SER A 341 -35.39 1.68 -25.50
CA SER A 341 -33.98 1.42 -25.11
C SER A 341 -33.28 0.34 -25.94
N SER A 342 -33.96 -0.33 -26.83
CA SER A 342 -33.39 -1.31 -27.77
C SER A 342 -33.47 -0.86 -29.25
N LEU A 343 -34.00 0.32 -29.50
CA LEU A 343 -34.27 0.83 -30.83
C LEU A 343 -33.59 2.18 -31.13
N ASP A 344 -33.32 2.97 -30.09
CA ASP A 344 -32.90 4.36 -30.22
C ASP A 344 -31.72 4.65 -29.27
N SER A 345 -30.58 5.00 -29.80
CA SER A 345 -29.37 5.33 -29.06
C SER A 345 -29.56 6.40 -27.98
N ARG A 346 -30.55 7.27 -28.11
CA ARG A 346 -30.87 8.29 -27.11
C ARG A 346 -31.50 7.71 -25.84
N ASP A 347 -32.13 6.54 -25.97
CA ASP A 347 -32.84 5.86 -24.88
C ASP A 347 -32.09 4.69 -24.30
N VAL A 348 -31.07 4.11 -25.00
CA VAL A 348 -30.22 3.01 -24.48
C VAL A 348 -29.62 3.33 -23.11
N PRO A 349 -29.12 4.55 -22.81
CA PRO A 349 -28.57 4.87 -21.48
C PRO A 349 -29.59 4.87 -20.33
N GLN A 350 -30.87 4.56 -20.58
CA GLN A 350 -31.83 4.24 -19.51
C GLN A 350 -31.53 2.89 -18.82
N ILE A 351 -30.85 2.00 -19.52
CA ILE A 351 -30.36 0.73 -18.98
C ILE A 351 -29.28 1.02 -17.95
N ILE A 352 -29.37 0.40 -16.76
CA ILE A 352 -28.47 0.66 -15.63
C ILE A 352 -27.08 0.04 -15.87
N ASP A 353 -27.06 -1.15 -16.48
CA ASP A 353 -25.85 -1.91 -16.75
C ASP A 353 -25.11 -1.30 -17.96
N PHE A 354 -23.91 -0.75 -17.70
CA PHE A 354 -23.12 -0.07 -18.71
C PHE A 354 -22.57 -1.02 -19.80
N GLU A 355 -22.25 -2.26 -19.45
CA GLU A 355 -21.81 -3.26 -20.42
C GLU A 355 -22.93 -3.56 -21.44
N ARG A 356 -24.15 -3.69 -20.95
CA ARG A 356 -25.35 -3.86 -21.79
C ARG A 356 -25.60 -2.65 -22.70
N VAL A 357 -25.40 -1.44 -22.16
CA VAL A 357 -25.48 -0.22 -22.97
C VAL A 357 -24.50 -0.28 -24.14
N GLY A 358 -23.25 -0.67 -23.89
CA GLY A 358 -22.23 -0.81 -24.92
C GLY A 358 -22.60 -1.83 -26.01
N GLU A 359 -23.08 -3.00 -25.62
CA GLU A 359 -23.51 -4.05 -26.56
C GLU A 359 -24.68 -3.60 -27.45
N ILE A 360 -25.71 -3.01 -26.87
CA ILE A 360 -26.90 -2.55 -27.59
C ILE A 360 -26.54 -1.40 -28.53
N GLU A 361 -25.77 -0.42 -28.06
CA GLU A 361 -25.33 0.71 -28.85
C GLU A 361 -24.47 0.31 -30.05
N SER A 362 -23.57 -0.66 -29.85
CA SER A 362 -22.73 -1.15 -30.95
C SER A 362 -23.57 -1.78 -32.10
N GLN A 363 -24.65 -2.48 -31.75
CA GLN A 363 -25.55 -3.08 -32.71
C GLN A 363 -26.47 -2.05 -33.38
N ILE A 364 -26.95 -1.02 -32.65
CA ILE A 364 -27.70 0.08 -33.23
C ILE A 364 -26.83 0.86 -34.21
N TRP A 365 -25.56 1.10 -33.86
CA TRP A 365 -24.58 1.77 -34.68
C TRP A 365 -24.34 1.01 -36.02
N ASP A 366 -24.08 -0.32 -35.93
CA ASP A 366 -23.90 -1.17 -37.11
C ASP A 366 -25.17 -1.24 -37.99
N ALA A 367 -26.34 -1.39 -37.36
CA ALA A 367 -27.63 -1.43 -38.07
C ALA A 367 -27.97 -0.13 -38.82
N ASN A 368 -27.48 1.02 -38.34
CA ASN A 368 -27.57 2.30 -39.02
C ASN A 368 -26.52 2.48 -40.14
N GLY A 369 -25.74 1.47 -40.44
CA GLY A 369 -24.79 1.45 -41.54
C GLY A 369 -23.46 2.14 -41.30
N HIS A 370 -23.09 2.39 -40.02
CA HIS A 370 -21.84 3.04 -39.65
C HIS A 370 -20.67 2.05 -39.52
N GLY A 371 -20.93 0.74 -39.61
CA GLY A 371 -19.92 -0.34 -39.50
C GLY A 371 -19.73 -0.92 -38.10
N LYS A 372 -19.07 -2.05 -38.05
CA LYS A 372 -18.82 -2.81 -36.81
C LYS A 372 -17.76 -2.17 -35.94
N VAL A 373 -17.93 -2.28 -34.64
CA VAL A 373 -16.98 -1.88 -33.59
C VAL A 373 -16.67 -3.05 -32.68
#